data_30d6802e23433f08da1d7005f7276e09
#
_entry.id   30d6802e23433f08da1d7005f7276e09
#
_cell.length_a   1.000
_cell.length_b   1.000
_cell.length_c   1.000
_cell.angle_alpha   90.00
_cell.angle_beta   90.00
_cell.angle_gamma   90.00
#
_symmetry.space_group_name_H-M   'P 1'
#
loop_
_entity.id
_entity.type
_entity.pdbx_description
1 polymer ?
#
loop_
_entity_poly.entity_id
_entity_poly.type
_entity_poly.pdbx_seq_one_letter_code
_entity_poly.pdbx_strand_id
1 'polypeptide(L)'
;MCGILHANHLNTNIFIYKVELMTITNANQASVYDLHSHTKASDGILTPAQVVQRAVDNLVDVLAITDHDTVKGLNEAQQYIQDKNLSIRLINGVEISTLWKNTEIHIVGLNIDIDDSQLNVFLHHQEQCRVERALQISQKLKKVGIENAYENARNYAQGDIVSRAHFARFLVDNGYVKDIKRAFKKYLGKSGYAYVAPKWSTIDEAINIIHQAKGQAVLAHPSRYDFTATKMQTLIHYFKEQGGDAMEVSQSRQTLEDLKLLAHFANKFDLLASQGSDFHDLNNYLDLGKTQPLPTNVKPIWYNWST
;
A
#
# COMPACT_ATOMS: atom_id res chain seq x y z
N MET A 1 7.09 72.78 10.40
CA MET A 1 8.36 72.07 10.08
C MET A 1 8.62 71.06 11.15
N CYS A 2 9.13 69.93 10.77
CA CYS A 2 9.49 68.75 11.58
C CYS A 2 8.31 67.87 12.02
N GLY A 3 8.31 66.60 11.73
CA GLY A 3 9.22 65.76 10.97
C GLY A 3 8.63 64.35 10.93
N ILE A 4 8.65 63.79 9.77
CA ILE A 4 8.33 62.36 9.50
C ILE A 4 9.64 61.61 9.69
N LEU A 5 9.66 60.63 10.58
CA LEU A 5 10.61 59.49 10.58
C LEU A 5 10.37 58.69 11.85
N HIS A 6 9.58 57.61 11.80
CA HIS A 6 9.71 56.40 12.65
C HIS A 6 8.58 55.39 12.35
N ALA A 7 8.62 54.78 11.17
CA ALA A 7 7.69 53.69 10.86
C ALA A 7 8.30 52.48 10.11
N ASN A 8 9.60 52.45 9.87
CA ASN A 8 10.19 51.39 8.99
C ASN A 8 11.07 50.33 9.67
N HIS A 9 11.29 50.39 10.99
CA HIS A 9 12.15 49.40 11.66
C HIS A 9 11.41 48.25 12.34
N LEU A 10 10.10 48.38 12.56
CA LEU A 10 9.31 47.34 13.24
C LEU A 10 8.82 46.21 12.31
N ASN A 11 8.63 46.52 11.01
CA ASN A 11 8.12 45.52 10.06
C ASN A 11 9.17 44.53 9.56
N THR A 12 10.44 44.92 9.50
CA THR A 12 11.55 44.02 9.07
C THR A 12 11.88 43.01 10.13
N ASN A 13 11.84 43.35 11.40
CA ASN A 13 12.11 42.41 12.48
C ASN A 13 11.00 41.36 12.66
N ILE A 14 9.74 41.72 12.43
CA ILE A 14 8.63 40.78 12.50
C ILE A 14 8.68 39.76 11.32
N PHE A 15 9.15 40.18 10.15
CA PHE A 15 9.29 39.27 9.00
C PHE A 15 10.46 38.31 9.17
N ILE A 16 11.59 38.76 9.71
CA ILE A 16 12.76 37.92 10.01
C ILE A 16 12.43 36.92 11.11
N TYR A 17 11.77 37.34 12.20
CA TYR A 17 11.32 36.41 13.25
C TYR A 17 10.28 35.40 12.77
N LYS A 18 9.41 35.77 11.82
CA LYS A 18 8.45 34.83 11.23
C LYS A 18 9.10 33.81 10.29
N VAL A 19 10.13 34.21 9.54
CA VAL A 19 10.91 33.33 8.67
C VAL A 19 11.80 32.42 9.52
N GLU A 20 12.44 32.92 10.58
CA GLU A 20 13.22 32.08 11.52
C GLU A 20 12.32 31.11 12.32
N LEU A 21 11.14 31.54 12.77
CA LEU A 21 10.18 30.62 13.42
C LEU A 21 9.63 29.56 12.45
N MET A 22 9.39 29.88 11.16
CA MET A 22 9.04 28.88 10.16
C MET A 22 10.18 27.91 9.83
N THR A 23 11.44 28.37 9.84
CA THR A 23 12.62 27.51 9.66
C THR A 23 12.92 26.66 10.88
N ILE A 24 12.67 27.15 12.10
CA ILE A 24 12.89 26.39 13.34
C ILE A 24 11.78 25.35 13.59
N THR A 25 10.53 25.60 13.14
CA THR A 25 9.45 24.62 13.27
C THR A 25 9.54 23.46 12.28
N ASN A 26 10.23 23.61 11.13
CA ASN A 26 10.41 22.53 10.16
C ASN A 26 11.65 21.64 10.41
N ALA A 27 12.58 22.03 11.30
CA ALA A 27 13.83 21.30 11.51
C ALA A 27 13.72 20.09 12.47
N ASN A 28 12.55 19.83 13.10
CA ASN A 28 12.40 18.76 14.10
C ASN A 28 11.16 17.87 13.88
N GLN A 29 10.45 17.98 12.79
CA GLN A 29 9.36 17.05 12.51
C GLN A 29 9.93 15.84 11.78
N ALA A 30 9.80 14.65 12.41
CA ALA A 30 10.21 13.41 11.76
C ALA A 30 9.42 13.22 10.46
N SER A 31 10.10 12.85 9.36
CA SER A 31 9.46 12.62 8.07
C SER A 31 8.34 11.58 8.18
N VAL A 32 7.21 11.89 7.55
CA VAL A 32 6.03 11.02 7.50
C VAL A 32 6.16 10.08 6.30
N TYR A 33 6.25 8.80 6.58
CA TYR A 33 6.33 7.74 5.58
C TYR A 33 4.98 7.03 5.45
N ASP A 34 4.57 6.76 4.21
CA ASP A 34 3.50 5.82 3.88
C ASP A 34 3.98 4.90 2.76
N LEU A 35 4.38 3.69 3.11
CA LEU A 35 5.07 2.78 2.20
C LEU A 35 4.16 1.67 1.67
N HIS A 36 2.82 1.83 1.79
CA HIS A 36 1.84 0.88 1.28
C HIS A 36 0.55 1.60 0.92
N SER A 37 0.28 1.75 -0.37
CA SER A 37 -0.93 2.39 -0.88
C SER A 37 -1.32 1.87 -2.26
N HIS A 38 -2.62 1.92 -2.56
CA HIS A 38 -3.21 1.42 -3.79
C HIS A 38 -3.92 2.50 -4.59
N THR A 39 -3.85 2.35 -5.90
CA THR A 39 -4.49 3.25 -6.87
C THR A 39 -5.51 2.50 -7.73
N LYS A 40 -6.14 3.20 -8.65
CA LYS A 40 -7.00 2.59 -9.68
C LYS A 40 -6.24 1.69 -10.66
N ALA A 41 -4.91 1.68 -10.65
CA ALA A 41 -4.14 0.73 -11.44
C ALA A 41 -4.33 -0.71 -10.93
N SER A 42 -4.69 -0.89 -9.64
CA SER A 42 -5.13 -2.17 -9.10
C SER A 42 -6.58 -2.09 -8.58
N ASP A 43 -6.81 -1.85 -7.30
CA ASP A 43 -8.14 -1.86 -6.69
C ASP A 43 -8.43 -0.70 -5.74
N GLY A 44 -7.58 0.30 -5.71
CA GLY A 44 -7.88 1.60 -5.12
C GLY A 44 -8.99 2.35 -5.86
N ILE A 45 -9.55 3.39 -5.26
CA ILE A 45 -10.60 4.22 -5.87
C ILE A 45 -10.08 5.53 -6.45
N LEU A 46 -8.85 5.92 -6.12
CA LEU A 46 -8.19 7.14 -6.61
C LEU A 46 -7.20 6.82 -7.72
N THR A 47 -7.05 7.73 -8.69
CA THR A 47 -5.99 7.62 -9.70
C THR A 47 -4.61 7.79 -9.02
N PRO A 48 -3.50 7.35 -9.65
CA PRO A 48 -2.16 7.60 -9.12
C PRO A 48 -1.90 9.07 -8.79
N ALA A 49 -2.29 9.99 -9.68
CA ALA A 49 -2.18 11.43 -9.46
C ALA A 49 -2.99 11.92 -8.24
N GLN A 50 -4.21 11.38 -8.04
CA GLN A 50 -5.04 11.72 -6.88
C GLN A 50 -4.48 11.16 -5.57
N VAL A 51 -3.86 9.97 -5.59
CA VAL A 51 -3.18 9.39 -4.42
C VAL A 51 -1.99 10.27 -4.02
N VAL A 52 -1.16 10.70 -4.99
CA VAL A 52 -0.05 11.62 -4.73
C VAL A 52 -0.55 12.94 -4.14
N GLN A 53 -1.57 13.58 -4.76
CA GLN A 53 -2.10 14.85 -4.23
C GLN A 53 -2.62 14.69 -2.80
N ARG A 54 -3.35 13.61 -2.53
CA ARG A 54 -3.86 13.33 -1.19
C ARG A 54 -2.75 13.07 -0.17
N ALA A 55 -1.67 12.41 -0.57
CA ALA A 55 -0.51 12.23 0.30
C ALA A 55 0.13 13.58 0.68
N VAL A 56 0.27 14.49 -0.30
CA VAL A 56 0.75 15.86 -0.05
C VAL A 56 -0.20 16.62 0.89
N ASP A 57 -1.51 16.55 0.66
CA ASP A 57 -2.52 17.21 1.49
C ASP A 57 -2.50 16.69 2.94
N ASN A 58 -2.12 15.42 3.12
CA ASN A 58 -1.95 14.77 4.42
C ASN A 58 -0.53 14.91 5.02
N LEU A 59 0.34 15.72 4.40
CA LEU A 59 1.72 15.98 4.85
C LEU A 59 2.59 14.71 4.88
N VAL A 60 2.40 13.79 3.94
CA VAL A 60 3.28 12.65 3.71
C VAL A 60 4.52 13.12 2.95
N ASP A 61 5.71 12.86 3.50
CA ASP A 61 6.99 13.23 2.87
C ASP A 61 7.48 12.15 1.90
N VAL A 62 7.24 10.88 2.24
CA VAL A 62 7.69 9.71 1.47
C VAL A 62 6.51 8.75 1.27
N LEU A 63 6.11 8.59 0.02
CA LEU A 63 4.99 7.73 -0.40
C LEU A 63 5.51 6.56 -1.25
N ALA A 64 5.06 5.34 -0.98
CA ALA A 64 5.14 4.26 -1.96
C ALA A 64 3.76 3.96 -2.53
N ILE A 65 3.66 3.84 -3.85
CA ILE A 65 2.52 3.23 -4.52
C ILE A 65 2.89 1.76 -4.77
N THR A 66 2.05 0.86 -4.26
CA THR A 66 2.29 -0.58 -4.21
C THR A 66 1.10 -1.36 -4.73
N ASP A 67 0.60 -0.99 -5.89
CA ASP A 67 -0.54 -1.63 -6.52
C ASP A 67 -0.38 -3.15 -6.63
N HIS A 68 -1.46 -3.89 -6.46
CA HIS A 68 -1.45 -5.35 -6.54
C HIS A 68 -0.98 -5.87 -7.90
N ASP A 69 0.13 -6.60 -7.91
CA ASP A 69 0.72 -7.30 -9.06
C ASP A 69 0.90 -6.42 -10.31
N THR A 70 1.08 -5.09 -10.13
CA THR A 70 1.31 -4.15 -11.23
C THR A 70 2.11 -2.93 -10.79
N VAL A 71 2.89 -2.38 -11.71
CA VAL A 71 3.64 -1.11 -11.56
C VAL A 71 3.11 -0.02 -12.50
N LYS A 72 2.01 -0.28 -13.21
CA LYS A 72 1.48 0.60 -14.28
C LYS A 72 1.08 1.99 -13.77
N GLY A 73 0.73 2.14 -12.48
CA GLY A 73 0.36 3.43 -11.87
C GLY A 73 1.54 4.37 -11.59
N LEU A 74 2.77 3.84 -11.50
CA LEU A 74 3.93 4.61 -11.04
C LEU A 74 4.33 5.74 -11.99
N ASN A 75 4.27 5.50 -13.30
CA ASN A 75 4.63 6.53 -14.29
C ASN A 75 3.68 7.74 -14.23
N GLU A 76 2.36 7.52 -14.08
CA GLU A 76 1.39 8.62 -13.89
C GLU A 76 1.68 9.41 -12.62
N ALA A 77 1.96 8.71 -11.51
CA ALA A 77 2.29 9.35 -10.23
C ALA A 77 3.56 10.19 -10.33
N GLN A 78 4.62 9.65 -10.93
CA GLN A 78 5.89 10.35 -11.12
C GLN A 78 5.73 11.60 -12.03
N GLN A 79 4.99 11.45 -13.13
CA GLN A 79 4.71 12.58 -14.02
C GLN A 79 3.94 13.67 -13.31
N TYR A 80 2.93 13.32 -12.52
CA TYR A 80 2.14 14.28 -11.74
C TYR A 80 3.01 15.06 -10.73
N ILE A 81 3.92 14.40 -10.03
CA ILE A 81 4.87 15.05 -9.11
C ILE A 81 5.72 16.06 -9.84
N GLN A 82 6.26 15.71 -11.02
CA GLN A 82 7.09 16.59 -11.83
C GLN A 82 6.30 17.80 -12.36
N ASP A 83 5.13 17.57 -12.95
CA ASP A 83 4.29 18.61 -13.55
C ASP A 83 3.81 19.64 -12.52
N LYS A 84 3.57 19.19 -11.28
CA LYS A 84 3.13 20.04 -10.17
C LYS A 84 4.27 20.54 -9.28
N ASN A 85 5.51 20.13 -9.56
CA ASN A 85 6.70 20.46 -8.76
C ASN A 85 6.47 20.18 -7.25
N LEU A 86 5.97 18.99 -6.93
CA LEU A 86 5.65 18.60 -5.56
C LEU A 86 6.90 18.11 -4.81
N SER A 87 6.98 18.40 -3.52
CA SER A 87 8.13 18.04 -2.66
C SER A 87 8.02 16.65 -2.03
N ILE A 88 7.08 15.80 -2.49
CA ILE A 88 6.93 14.44 -2.01
C ILE A 88 7.92 13.51 -2.71
N ARG A 89 8.54 12.58 -1.96
CA ARG A 89 9.38 11.53 -2.54
C ARG A 89 8.53 10.29 -2.84
N LEU A 90 8.48 9.91 -4.11
CA LEU A 90 7.83 8.67 -4.52
C LEU A 90 8.83 7.50 -4.47
N ILE A 91 8.44 6.42 -3.84
CA ILE A 91 9.13 5.13 -3.84
C ILE A 91 8.40 4.19 -4.80
N ASN A 92 9.11 3.66 -5.78
CA ASN A 92 8.57 2.64 -6.66
C ASN A 92 8.31 1.36 -5.88
N GLY A 93 7.07 0.90 -5.90
CA GLY A 93 6.68 -0.31 -5.19
C GLY A 93 5.69 -1.17 -5.97
N VAL A 94 5.45 -2.34 -5.44
CA VAL A 94 4.43 -3.30 -5.90
C VAL A 94 4.02 -4.18 -4.74
N GLU A 95 2.76 -4.57 -4.62
CA GLU A 95 2.32 -5.60 -3.69
C GLU A 95 2.06 -6.90 -4.46
N ILE A 96 2.96 -7.88 -4.30
CA ILE A 96 2.88 -9.17 -4.97
C ILE A 96 2.01 -10.12 -4.15
N SER A 97 0.98 -10.67 -4.80
CA SER A 97 0.13 -11.71 -4.23
C SER A 97 0.84 -13.06 -4.25
N THR A 98 0.91 -13.73 -3.10
CA THR A 98 1.58 -15.04 -2.96
C THR A 98 0.73 -16.04 -2.20
N LEU A 99 1.15 -17.30 -2.21
CA LEU A 99 0.57 -18.39 -1.42
C LEU A 99 1.58 -18.99 -0.46
N TRP A 100 1.17 -19.12 0.79
CA TRP A 100 1.87 -19.89 1.81
C TRP A 100 0.91 -20.87 2.47
N LYS A 101 1.17 -22.19 2.32
CA LYS A 101 0.29 -23.24 2.88
C LYS A 101 -1.21 -23.00 2.57
N ASN A 102 -1.52 -22.70 1.30
CA ASN A 102 -2.88 -22.38 0.81
C ASN A 102 -3.52 -21.12 1.46
N THR A 103 -2.74 -20.26 2.06
CA THR A 103 -3.17 -18.95 2.56
C THR A 103 -2.56 -17.86 1.69
N GLU A 104 -3.37 -16.92 1.26
CA GLU A 104 -2.94 -15.74 0.50
C GLU A 104 -2.13 -14.83 1.43
N ILE A 105 -0.87 -14.56 1.06
CA ILE A 105 0.07 -13.69 1.77
C ILE A 105 0.57 -12.67 0.76
N HIS A 106 0.74 -11.44 1.19
CA HIS A 106 1.23 -10.39 0.30
C HIS A 106 2.66 -9.99 0.67
N ILE A 107 3.45 -9.74 -0.36
CA ILE A 107 4.83 -9.27 -0.24
C ILE A 107 4.94 -7.94 -0.98
N VAL A 108 5.24 -6.89 -0.24
CA VAL A 108 5.51 -5.57 -0.83
C VAL A 108 6.97 -5.49 -1.23
N GLY A 109 7.21 -5.16 -2.50
CA GLY A 109 8.53 -4.76 -3.01
C GLY A 109 8.65 -3.25 -2.95
N LEU A 110 9.72 -2.73 -2.35
CA LEU A 110 10.02 -1.30 -2.27
C LEU A 110 11.35 -0.98 -2.96
N ASN A 111 11.49 0.23 -3.52
CA ASN A 111 12.66 0.67 -4.29
C ASN A 111 12.99 -0.24 -5.50
N ILE A 112 11.97 -0.83 -6.11
CA ILE A 112 12.13 -1.70 -7.26
C ILE A 112 12.50 -0.91 -8.53
N ASP A 113 13.30 -1.54 -9.40
CA ASP A 113 13.54 -1.09 -10.76
C ASP A 113 12.34 -1.50 -11.64
N ILE A 114 11.46 -0.56 -11.95
CA ILE A 114 10.21 -0.84 -12.70
C ILE A 114 10.45 -1.21 -14.17
N ASP A 115 11.65 -0.94 -14.68
CA ASP A 115 12.05 -1.30 -16.04
C ASP A 115 12.73 -2.67 -16.11
N ASP A 116 12.90 -3.37 -14.97
CA ASP A 116 13.45 -4.73 -14.96
C ASP A 116 12.56 -5.68 -15.75
N SER A 117 13.15 -6.32 -16.75
CA SER A 117 12.43 -7.18 -17.69
C SER A 117 11.87 -8.45 -17.05
N GLN A 118 12.57 -9.02 -16.06
CA GLN A 118 12.12 -10.24 -15.37
C GLN A 118 10.96 -9.91 -14.41
N LEU A 119 11.02 -8.79 -13.71
CA LEU A 119 9.90 -8.29 -12.92
C LEU A 119 8.66 -8.11 -13.80
N ASN A 120 8.80 -7.46 -14.95
CA ASN A 120 7.68 -7.22 -15.86
C ASN A 120 7.07 -8.52 -16.41
N VAL A 121 7.90 -9.52 -16.74
CA VAL A 121 7.42 -10.86 -17.12
C VAL A 121 6.67 -11.54 -15.98
N PHE A 122 7.21 -11.48 -14.77
CA PHE A 122 6.57 -12.05 -13.57
C PHE A 122 5.22 -11.40 -13.28
N LEU A 123 5.15 -10.07 -13.28
CA LEU A 123 3.91 -9.33 -13.04
C LEU A 123 2.87 -9.59 -14.14
N HIS A 124 3.29 -9.73 -15.38
CA HIS A 124 2.38 -10.12 -16.46
C HIS A 124 1.75 -11.51 -16.23
N HIS A 125 2.54 -12.48 -15.75
CA HIS A 125 1.99 -13.79 -15.36
C HIS A 125 0.97 -13.68 -14.22
N GLN A 126 1.27 -12.90 -13.18
CA GLN A 126 0.33 -12.63 -12.07
C GLN A 126 -0.97 -11.97 -12.58
N GLU A 127 -0.86 -11.01 -13.51
CA GLU A 127 -2.02 -10.38 -14.16
C GLU A 127 -2.89 -11.41 -14.89
N GLN A 128 -2.29 -12.34 -15.64
CA GLN A 128 -3.02 -13.43 -16.30
C GLN A 128 -3.76 -14.32 -15.29
N CYS A 129 -3.11 -14.69 -14.18
CA CYS A 129 -3.76 -15.44 -13.11
C CYS A 129 -4.97 -14.68 -12.51
N ARG A 130 -4.88 -13.34 -12.39
CA ARG A 130 -5.99 -12.51 -11.93
C ARG A 130 -7.15 -12.51 -12.92
N VAL A 131 -6.88 -12.34 -14.20
CA VAL A 131 -7.91 -12.38 -15.26
C VAL A 131 -8.64 -13.73 -15.28
N GLU A 132 -7.89 -14.83 -15.26
CA GLU A 132 -8.48 -16.18 -15.21
C GLU A 132 -9.36 -16.37 -13.98
N ARG A 133 -8.88 -15.92 -12.79
CA ARG A 133 -9.65 -15.99 -11.54
C ARG A 133 -10.94 -15.17 -11.63
N ALA A 134 -10.85 -13.94 -12.17
CA ALA A 134 -12.01 -13.05 -12.32
C ALA A 134 -13.08 -13.65 -13.24
N LEU A 135 -12.68 -14.25 -14.37
CA LEU A 135 -13.60 -14.94 -15.27
C LEU A 135 -14.30 -16.13 -14.59
N GLN A 136 -13.56 -16.92 -13.80
CA GLN A 136 -14.13 -18.03 -13.04
C GLN A 136 -15.09 -17.55 -11.93
N ILE A 137 -14.80 -16.43 -11.26
CA ILE A 137 -15.70 -15.79 -10.29
C ILE A 137 -17.01 -15.39 -11.00
N SER A 138 -16.91 -14.73 -12.16
CA SER A 138 -18.07 -14.34 -12.96
C SER A 138 -18.93 -15.54 -13.37
N GLN A 139 -18.32 -16.64 -13.83
CA GLN A 139 -19.04 -17.87 -14.16
C GLN A 139 -19.78 -18.47 -12.96
N LYS A 140 -19.19 -18.40 -11.76
CA LYS A 140 -19.86 -18.86 -10.53
C LYS A 140 -20.98 -17.93 -10.10
N LEU A 141 -20.82 -16.61 -10.24
CA LEU A 141 -21.86 -15.62 -9.97
C LEU A 141 -23.07 -15.79 -10.92
N LYS A 142 -22.80 -16.09 -12.20
CA LYS A 142 -23.86 -16.43 -13.17
C LYS A 142 -24.72 -17.61 -12.72
N LYS A 143 -24.13 -18.65 -12.12
CA LYS A 143 -24.87 -19.83 -11.61
C LYS A 143 -25.85 -19.49 -10.47
N VAL A 144 -25.68 -18.34 -9.82
CA VAL A 144 -26.58 -17.85 -8.76
C VAL A 144 -27.41 -16.63 -9.23
N GLY A 145 -27.56 -16.46 -10.56
CA GLY A 145 -28.42 -15.44 -11.17
C GLY A 145 -27.81 -14.05 -11.29
N ILE A 146 -26.48 -13.90 -11.16
CA ILE A 146 -25.80 -12.61 -11.31
C ILE A 146 -25.05 -12.62 -12.65
N GLU A 147 -25.71 -12.08 -13.69
CA GLU A 147 -25.20 -12.05 -15.05
C GLU A 147 -24.18 -10.93 -15.28
N ASN A 148 -23.31 -11.09 -16.30
CA ASN A 148 -22.34 -10.09 -16.76
C ASN A 148 -21.46 -9.51 -15.64
N ALA A 149 -21.14 -10.34 -14.64
CA ALA A 149 -20.45 -9.89 -13.44
C ALA A 149 -19.00 -9.42 -13.72
N TYR A 150 -18.31 -10.03 -14.71
CA TYR A 150 -16.94 -9.62 -15.08
C TYR A 150 -16.95 -8.23 -15.73
N GLU A 151 -17.82 -8.02 -16.73
CA GLU A 151 -17.94 -6.76 -17.45
C GLU A 151 -18.31 -5.61 -16.51
N ASN A 152 -19.26 -5.87 -15.62
CA ASN A 152 -19.69 -4.89 -14.62
C ASN A 152 -18.60 -4.60 -13.58
N ALA A 153 -17.89 -5.61 -13.09
CA ALA A 153 -16.76 -5.41 -12.15
C ALA A 153 -15.60 -4.66 -12.82
N ARG A 154 -15.34 -4.90 -14.12
CA ARG A 154 -14.32 -4.21 -14.90
C ARG A 154 -14.54 -2.69 -14.97
N ASN A 155 -15.77 -2.21 -14.95
CA ASN A 155 -16.09 -0.77 -14.95
C ASN A 155 -15.55 -0.03 -13.71
N TYR A 156 -15.18 -0.73 -12.67
CA TYR A 156 -14.55 -0.17 -11.46
C TYR A 156 -13.03 -0.15 -11.55
N ALA A 157 -12.42 -0.88 -12.49
CA ALA A 157 -10.99 -0.93 -12.70
C ALA A 157 -10.56 0.10 -13.75
N GLN A 158 -9.47 0.82 -13.53
CA GLN A 158 -8.87 1.69 -14.54
C GLN A 158 -7.92 0.90 -15.46
N GLY A 159 -7.27 -0.13 -14.93
CA GLY A 159 -6.35 -1.03 -15.64
C GLY A 159 -7.00 -2.35 -16.04
N ASP A 160 -6.17 -3.34 -16.35
CA ASP A 160 -6.60 -4.68 -16.76
C ASP A 160 -6.91 -5.60 -15.58
N ILE A 161 -6.54 -5.19 -14.36
CA ILE A 161 -6.71 -5.99 -13.15
C ILE A 161 -8.12 -5.86 -12.60
N VAL A 162 -8.87 -6.96 -12.64
CA VAL A 162 -10.19 -7.07 -11.98
C VAL A 162 -10.04 -7.90 -10.71
N SER A 163 -10.05 -7.24 -9.55
CA SER A 163 -9.92 -7.87 -8.24
C SER A 163 -11.27 -8.24 -7.61
N ARG A 164 -11.24 -9.00 -6.52
CA ARG A 164 -12.46 -9.28 -5.73
C ARG A 164 -13.10 -8.00 -5.16
N ALA A 165 -12.32 -6.95 -4.94
CA ALA A 165 -12.85 -5.67 -4.47
C ALA A 165 -13.78 -5.03 -5.52
N HIS A 166 -13.43 -5.12 -6.82
CA HIS A 166 -14.29 -4.65 -7.91
C HIS A 166 -15.60 -5.41 -7.99
N PHE A 167 -15.57 -6.75 -7.89
CA PHE A 167 -16.79 -7.56 -7.78
C PHE A 167 -17.61 -7.17 -6.53
N ALA A 168 -16.96 -6.93 -5.40
CA ALA A 168 -17.67 -6.55 -4.18
C ALA A 168 -18.38 -5.19 -4.33
N ARG A 169 -17.73 -4.20 -4.94
CA ARG A 169 -18.35 -2.90 -5.27
C ARG A 169 -19.53 -3.08 -6.21
N PHE A 170 -19.34 -3.82 -7.31
CA PHE A 170 -20.44 -4.17 -8.24
C PHE A 170 -21.63 -4.79 -7.53
N LEU A 171 -21.39 -5.77 -6.65
CA LEU A 171 -22.46 -6.47 -5.92
C LEU A 171 -23.21 -5.55 -4.96
N VAL A 172 -22.54 -4.58 -4.36
CA VAL A 172 -23.14 -3.59 -3.45
C VAL A 172 -23.96 -2.58 -4.26
N ASP A 173 -23.36 -1.97 -5.28
CA ASP A 173 -23.97 -0.88 -6.04
C ASP A 173 -25.22 -1.35 -6.83
N ASN A 174 -25.25 -2.64 -7.20
CA ASN A 174 -26.41 -3.24 -7.85
C ASN A 174 -27.40 -3.92 -6.88
N GLY A 175 -27.25 -3.73 -5.57
CA GLY A 175 -28.21 -4.16 -4.56
C GLY A 175 -28.23 -5.66 -4.26
N TYR A 176 -27.28 -6.46 -4.76
CA TYR A 176 -27.16 -7.89 -4.44
C TYR A 176 -26.80 -8.15 -2.97
N VAL A 177 -26.11 -7.18 -2.35
CA VAL A 177 -25.78 -7.16 -0.93
C VAL A 177 -25.75 -5.72 -0.41
N LYS A 178 -25.81 -5.55 0.93
CA LYS A 178 -25.86 -4.22 1.55
C LYS A 178 -24.51 -3.53 1.70
N ASP A 179 -23.44 -4.30 1.79
CA ASP A 179 -22.08 -3.80 2.08
C ASP A 179 -21.00 -4.79 1.59
N ILE A 180 -19.77 -4.30 1.50
CA ILE A 180 -18.59 -5.05 1.07
C ILE A 180 -18.35 -6.30 1.92
N LYS A 181 -18.52 -6.20 3.25
CA LYS A 181 -18.35 -7.34 4.16
C LYS A 181 -19.31 -8.49 3.83
N ARG A 182 -20.56 -8.14 3.47
CA ARG A 182 -21.55 -9.13 3.02
C ARG A 182 -21.23 -9.69 1.65
N ALA A 183 -20.67 -8.90 0.72
CA ALA A 183 -20.22 -9.39 -0.58
C ALA A 183 -19.16 -10.49 -0.41
N PHE A 184 -18.16 -10.26 0.44
CA PHE A 184 -17.16 -11.29 0.75
C PHE A 184 -17.77 -12.48 1.47
N LYS A 185 -18.58 -12.28 2.50
CA LYS A 185 -19.18 -13.38 3.27
C LYS A 185 -20.08 -14.28 2.40
N LYS A 186 -20.90 -13.69 1.51
CA LYS A 186 -21.90 -14.46 0.73
C LYS A 186 -21.33 -15.03 -0.57
N TYR A 187 -20.42 -14.28 -1.25
CA TYR A 187 -20.03 -14.63 -2.62
C TYR A 187 -18.52 -14.84 -2.79
N LEU A 188 -17.65 -13.94 -2.31
CA LEU A 188 -16.28 -13.80 -2.79
C LEU A 188 -15.22 -14.39 -1.85
N GLY A 189 -15.52 -14.48 -0.56
CA GLY A 189 -14.62 -15.04 0.46
C GLY A 189 -14.57 -16.56 0.40
N LYS A 190 -13.68 -17.17 1.18
CA LYS A 190 -13.35 -18.61 1.15
C LYS A 190 -14.56 -19.54 1.28
N SER A 191 -15.60 -19.12 1.99
CA SER A 191 -16.87 -19.85 2.15
C SER A 191 -17.99 -19.38 1.21
N GLY A 192 -17.72 -18.41 0.33
CA GLY A 192 -18.72 -17.80 -0.54
C GLY A 192 -19.02 -18.62 -1.79
N TYR A 193 -20.21 -18.43 -2.36
CA TYR A 193 -20.69 -19.17 -3.54
C TYR A 193 -19.81 -19.06 -4.77
N ALA A 194 -19.18 -17.89 -4.97
CA ALA A 194 -18.31 -17.60 -6.12
C ALA A 194 -16.82 -17.64 -5.77
N TYR A 195 -16.45 -18.21 -4.63
CA TYR A 195 -15.05 -18.34 -4.27
C TYR A 195 -14.28 -19.18 -5.31
N VAL A 196 -13.15 -18.61 -5.75
CA VAL A 196 -12.15 -19.28 -6.59
C VAL A 196 -10.82 -19.21 -5.86
N ALA A 197 -10.22 -20.36 -5.61
CA ALA A 197 -8.89 -20.43 -5.00
C ALA A 197 -7.86 -19.72 -5.91
N PRO A 198 -6.99 -18.87 -5.38
CA PRO A 198 -5.95 -18.25 -6.18
C PRO A 198 -4.88 -19.25 -6.62
N LYS A 199 -4.17 -18.92 -7.69
CA LYS A 199 -2.99 -19.65 -8.21
C LYS A 199 -1.80 -18.68 -8.24
N TRP A 200 -1.54 -18.03 -7.11
CA TRP A 200 -0.44 -17.08 -7.00
C TRP A 200 0.91 -17.78 -6.92
N SER A 201 1.97 -17.03 -7.19
CA SER A 201 3.35 -17.43 -6.92
C SER A 201 3.59 -17.73 -5.44
N THR A 202 4.74 -18.29 -5.13
CA THR A 202 5.20 -18.54 -3.76
C THR A 202 5.88 -17.30 -3.17
N ILE A 203 6.08 -17.28 -1.85
CA ILE A 203 6.79 -16.18 -1.16
C ILE A 203 8.24 -16.06 -1.65
N ASP A 204 8.92 -17.18 -1.82
CA ASP A 204 10.32 -17.22 -2.29
C ASP A 204 10.45 -16.70 -3.73
N GLU A 205 9.53 -17.03 -4.64
CA GLU A 205 9.50 -16.46 -5.99
C GLU A 205 9.31 -14.93 -5.96
N ALA A 206 8.41 -14.44 -5.11
CA ALA A 206 8.18 -13.00 -4.96
C ALA A 206 9.41 -12.27 -4.38
N ILE A 207 10.06 -12.83 -3.35
CA ILE A 207 11.29 -12.24 -2.78
C ILE A 207 12.39 -12.20 -3.84
N ASN A 208 12.59 -13.31 -4.57
CA ASN A 208 13.63 -13.40 -5.58
C ASN A 208 13.44 -12.37 -6.69
N ILE A 209 12.22 -12.18 -7.20
CA ILE A 209 11.97 -11.22 -8.27
C ILE A 209 12.11 -9.77 -7.80
N ILE A 210 11.71 -9.47 -6.55
CA ILE A 210 11.91 -8.15 -5.94
C ILE A 210 13.41 -7.83 -5.82
N HIS A 211 14.23 -8.79 -5.37
CA HIS A 211 15.68 -8.60 -5.26
C HIS A 211 16.35 -8.48 -6.63
N GLN A 212 15.94 -9.24 -7.63
CA GLN A 212 16.43 -9.09 -9.00
C GLN A 212 16.16 -7.69 -9.55
N ALA A 213 15.00 -7.13 -9.25
CA ALA A 213 14.65 -5.75 -9.55
C ALA A 213 15.28 -4.73 -8.56
N LYS A 214 16.31 -5.11 -7.80
CA LYS A 214 17.07 -4.28 -6.85
C LYS A 214 16.26 -3.73 -5.67
N GLY A 215 15.05 -4.24 -5.47
CA GLY A 215 14.14 -3.84 -4.39
C GLY A 215 14.42 -4.53 -3.06
N GLN A 216 13.61 -4.17 -2.07
CA GLN A 216 13.57 -4.77 -0.74
C GLN A 216 12.20 -5.43 -0.53
N ALA A 217 12.20 -6.69 -0.06
CA ALA A 217 10.98 -7.47 0.16
C ALA A 217 10.44 -7.27 1.59
N VAL A 218 9.17 -6.91 1.70
CA VAL A 218 8.48 -6.61 2.96
C VAL A 218 7.27 -7.53 3.13
N LEU A 219 7.15 -8.22 4.25
CA LEU A 219 5.94 -8.96 4.61
C LEU A 219 4.82 -7.96 4.93
N ALA A 220 3.78 -7.93 4.09
CA ALA A 220 2.69 -6.96 4.19
C ALA A 220 1.69 -7.30 5.29
N HIS A 221 1.17 -6.30 5.98
CA HIS A 221 0.05 -6.30 6.94
C HIS A 221 -0.13 -7.60 7.78
N PRO A 222 0.92 -8.08 8.49
CA PRO A 222 0.85 -9.37 9.16
C PRO A 222 -0.25 -9.47 10.23
N SER A 223 -0.66 -8.37 10.87
CA SER A 223 -1.76 -8.37 11.85
C SER A 223 -3.14 -8.66 11.23
N ARG A 224 -3.28 -8.56 9.90
CA ARG A 224 -4.55 -8.83 9.21
C ARG A 224 -4.78 -10.29 8.86
N TYR A 225 -3.74 -11.12 8.96
CA TYR A 225 -3.91 -12.56 8.81
C TYR A 225 -4.54 -13.14 10.08
N ASP A 226 -5.62 -13.89 9.92
CA ASP A 226 -6.28 -14.60 11.03
C ASP A 226 -5.42 -15.80 11.48
N PHE A 227 -4.27 -15.47 12.08
CA PHE A 227 -3.28 -16.44 12.53
C PHE A 227 -3.11 -16.41 14.05
N THR A 228 -2.90 -17.58 14.63
CA THR A 228 -2.38 -17.65 15.99
C THR A 228 -0.95 -17.09 16.04
N ALA A 229 -0.49 -16.64 17.20
CA ALA A 229 0.87 -16.13 17.36
C ALA A 229 1.94 -17.15 16.89
N THR A 230 1.73 -18.43 17.13
CA THR A 230 2.64 -19.50 16.66
C THR A 230 2.67 -19.61 15.15
N LYS A 231 1.50 -19.56 14.48
CA LYS A 231 1.42 -19.62 13.02
C LYS A 231 2.05 -18.37 12.39
N MET A 232 1.85 -17.20 13.01
CA MET A 232 2.48 -15.94 12.60
C MET A 232 4.01 -16.05 12.70
N GLN A 233 4.55 -16.52 13.81
CA GLN A 233 5.99 -16.72 13.96
C GLN A 233 6.54 -17.70 12.92
N THR A 234 5.80 -18.76 12.60
CA THR A 234 6.22 -19.72 11.54
C THR A 234 6.28 -19.04 10.17
N LEU A 235 5.30 -18.18 9.84
CA LEU A 235 5.32 -17.40 8.59
C LEU A 235 6.50 -16.44 8.55
N ILE A 236 6.70 -15.65 9.61
CA ILE A 236 7.79 -14.65 9.67
C ILE A 236 9.16 -15.34 9.58
N HIS A 237 9.34 -16.45 10.28
CA HIS A 237 10.58 -17.23 10.21
C HIS A 237 10.83 -17.77 8.79
N TYR A 238 9.80 -18.37 8.16
CA TYR A 238 9.90 -18.83 6.78
C TYR A 238 10.25 -17.67 5.82
N PHE A 239 9.56 -16.52 5.95
CA PHE A 239 9.84 -15.33 5.14
C PHE A 239 11.30 -14.85 5.30
N LYS A 240 11.81 -14.81 6.52
CA LYS A 240 13.23 -14.47 6.78
C LYS A 240 14.19 -15.48 6.18
N GLU A 241 13.91 -16.78 6.29
CA GLU A 241 14.75 -17.84 5.70
C GLU A 241 14.80 -17.75 4.17
N GLN A 242 13.72 -17.28 3.52
CA GLN A 242 13.71 -17.04 2.08
C GLN A 242 14.42 -15.73 1.68
N GLY A 243 14.96 -14.97 2.60
CA GLY A 243 15.70 -13.73 2.33
C GLY A 243 14.87 -12.45 2.49
N GLY A 244 13.70 -12.51 3.10
CA GLY A 244 12.88 -11.31 3.36
C GLY A 244 13.63 -10.26 4.18
N ASP A 245 13.47 -8.98 3.81
CA ASP A 245 14.24 -7.86 4.37
C ASP A 245 13.53 -7.20 5.55
N ALA A 246 12.22 -7.01 5.45
CA ALA A 246 11.45 -6.26 6.42
C ALA A 246 10.03 -6.82 6.61
N MET A 247 9.33 -6.32 7.62
CA MET A 247 7.90 -6.57 7.80
C MET A 247 7.19 -5.27 8.17
N GLU A 248 5.92 -5.14 7.82
CA GLU A 248 5.11 -4.04 8.29
C GLU A 248 4.84 -4.19 9.78
N VAL A 249 5.36 -3.25 10.56
CA VAL A 249 5.18 -3.16 12.01
C VAL A 249 4.04 -2.20 12.34
N SER A 250 3.92 -1.10 11.60
CA SER A 250 2.84 -0.13 11.78
C SER A 250 1.90 -0.08 10.58
N GLN A 251 0.62 -0.21 10.85
CA GLN A 251 -0.45 -0.26 9.86
C GLN A 251 -1.66 0.55 10.35
N SER A 252 -2.55 0.90 9.41
CA SER A 252 -3.84 1.47 9.78
C SER A 252 -4.72 0.47 10.54
N ARG A 253 -5.54 0.96 11.46
CA ARG A 253 -6.48 0.18 12.31
C ARG A 253 -5.83 -0.87 13.22
N GLN A 254 -4.55 -0.77 13.44
CA GLN A 254 -3.81 -1.67 14.30
C GLN A 254 -3.98 -1.27 15.77
N THR A 255 -4.08 -2.25 16.67
CA THR A 255 -4.04 -2.00 18.11
C THR A 255 -2.61 -1.72 18.59
N LEU A 256 -2.47 -1.09 19.75
CA LEU A 256 -1.15 -0.90 20.36
C LEU A 256 -0.48 -2.23 20.74
N GLU A 257 -1.27 -3.23 21.08
CA GLU A 257 -0.81 -4.59 21.37
C GLU A 257 -0.23 -5.25 20.12
N ASP A 258 -0.92 -5.13 18.96
CA ASP A 258 -0.41 -5.64 17.68
C ASP A 258 0.88 -4.93 17.28
N LEU A 259 0.94 -3.60 17.41
CA LEU A 259 2.15 -2.82 17.13
C LEU A 259 3.35 -3.31 17.94
N LYS A 260 3.17 -3.50 19.27
CA LYS A 260 4.22 -4.02 20.15
C LYS A 260 4.63 -5.44 19.80
N LEU A 261 3.65 -6.30 19.48
CA LEU A 261 3.90 -7.68 19.10
C LEU A 261 4.68 -7.78 17.80
N LEU A 262 4.30 -7.00 16.78
CA LEU A 262 5.02 -6.99 15.50
C LEU A 262 6.41 -6.39 15.63
N ALA A 263 6.59 -5.33 16.44
CA ALA A 263 7.91 -4.80 16.76
C ALA A 263 8.80 -5.84 17.47
N HIS A 264 8.24 -6.63 18.40
CA HIS A 264 8.93 -7.74 19.01
C HIS A 264 9.35 -8.80 18.00
N PHE A 265 8.46 -9.15 17.05
CA PHE A 265 8.79 -10.13 16.01
C PHE A 265 9.83 -9.60 15.02
N ALA A 266 9.77 -8.33 14.61
CA ALA A 266 10.78 -7.72 13.75
C ALA A 266 12.17 -7.87 14.38
N ASN A 267 12.31 -7.50 15.66
CA ASN A 267 13.58 -7.65 16.39
C ASN A 267 14.01 -9.13 16.57
N LYS A 268 13.05 -10.00 16.93
CA LYS A 268 13.32 -11.43 17.16
C LYS A 268 13.86 -12.14 15.92
N PHE A 269 13.38 -11.77 14.74
CA PHE A 269 13.75 -12.39 13.46
C PHE A 269 14.75 -11.55 12.66
N ASP A 270 15.32 -10.50 13.25
CA ASP A 270 16.28 -9.59 12.60
C ASP A 270 15.73 -9.07 11.24
N LEU A 271 14.49 -8.59 11.26
CA LEU A 271 13.84 -7.92 10.13
C LEU A 271 13.78 -6.42 10.37
N LEU A 272 13.94 -5.65 9.31
CA LEU A 272 13.67 -4.22 9.34
C LEU A 272 12.15 -3.98 9.52
N ALA A 273 11.80 -2.78 10.00
CA ALA A 273 10.42 -2.38 10.19
C ALA A 273 9.95 -1.45 9.07
N SER A 274 8.83 -1.79 8.45
CA SER A 274 8.10 -0.93 7.51
C SER A 274 6.80 -0.43 8.13
N GLN A 275 6.22 0.60 7.50
CA GLN A 275 4.89 1.11 7.83
C GLN A 275 4.14 1.52 6.58
N GLY A 276 2.82 1.40 6.60
CA GLY A 276 1.96 1.81 5.50
C GLY A 276 0.49 1.82 5.88
N SER A 277 -0.29 2.67 5.23
CA SER A 277 -1.72 2.78 5.48
C SER A 277 -2.52 1.64 4.87
N ASP A 278 -2.01 1.06 3.79
CA ASP A 278 -2.73 0.16 2.91
C ASP A 278 -4.03 0.82 2.41
N PHE A 279 -3.87 2.07 1.97
CA PHE A 279 -4.96 2.91 1.50
C PHE A 279 -5.57 2.38 0.21
N HIS A 280 -6.90 2.17 0.20
CA HIS A 280 -7.66 1.76 -0.97
C HIS A 280 -8.83 2.69 -1.28
N ASP A 281 -9.45 3.27 -0.24
CA ASP A 281 -10.64 4.09 -0.40
C ASP A 281 -10.74 5.24 0.61
N LEU A 282 -11.65 6.17 0.33
CA LEU A 282 -11.96 7.31 1.18
C LEU A 282 -12.92 6.87 2.29
N ASN A 283 -12.40 6.58 3.45
CA ASN A 283 -13.22 6.35 4.63
C ASN A 283 -12.66 7.12 5.84
N ASN A 284 -13.52 7.42 6.82
CA ASN A 284 -13.18 8.31 7.94
C ASN A 284 -12.09 7.77 8.88
N TYR A 285 -11.63 6.54 8.68
CA TYR A 285 -10.71 5.84 9.58
C TYR A 285 -9.38 5.44 8.94
N LEU A 286 -9.31 5.48 7.61
CA LEU A 286 -8.13 5.10 6.84
C LEU A 286 -7.77 6.24 5.91
N ASP A 287 -6.55 6.73 6.04
CA ASP A 287 -6.04 7.73 5.13
C ASP A 287 -4.51 7.61 5.01
N LEU A 288 -3.98 8.15 3.93
CA LEU A 288 -2.55 8.21 3.70
C LEU A 288 -1.84 8.95 4.85
N GLY A 289 -0.72 8.39 5.29
CA GLY A 289 0.07 8.92 6.39
C GLY A 289 -0.56 8.74 7.79
N LYS A 290 -1.72 8.09 7.90
CA LYS A 290 -2.43 7.91 9.19
C LYS A 290 -2.14 6.54 9.81
N THR A 291 -0.88 6.27 10.06
CA THR A 291 -0.39 5.12 10.82
C THR A 291 0.18 5.58 12.17
N GLN A 292 0.32 4.66 13.11
CA GLN A 292 1.05 4.94 14.35
C GLN A 292 2.56 5.05 14.02
N PRO A 293 3.32 5.93 14.69
CA PRO A 293 4.77 5.97 14.51
C PRO A 293 5.41 4.62 14.83
N LEU A 294 6.47 4.26 14.09
CA LEU A 294 7.26 3.08 14.43
C LEU A 294 7.83 3.20 15.85
N PRO A 295 7.81 2.13 16.67
CA PRO A 295 8.48 2.11 17.95
C PRO A 295 9.98 2.38 17.81
N THR A 296 10.57 3.12 18.75
CA THR A 296 11.98 3.52 18.72
C THR A 296 12.97 2.36 18.82
N ASN A 297 12.50 1.20 19.24
CA ASN A 297 13.31 -0.02 19.38
C ASN A 297 13.37 -0.91 18.14
N VAL A 298 12.80 -0.49 17.01
CA VAL A 298 12.95 -1.19 15.72
C VAL A 298 13.77 -0.37 14.73
N LYS A 299 14.44 -1.05 13.81
CA LYS A 299 15.22 -0.40 12.76
C LYS A 299 14.34 -0.24 11.51
N PRO A 300 14.06 1.00 11.06
CA PRO A 300 13.20 1.22 9.90
C PRO A 300 13.87 0.77 8.60
N ILE A 301 13.07 0.33 7.62
CA ILE A 301 13.57 -0.13 6.31
C ILE A 301 14.30 0.98 5.54
N TRP A 302 13.91 2.24 5.74
CA TRP A 302 14.54 3.40 5.10
C TRP A 302 15.82 3.88 5.79
N TYR A 303 16.32 3.15 6.79
CA TYR A 303 17.54 3.54 7.53
C TYR A 303 18.75 3.79 6.63
N ASN A 304 18.88 3.02 5.56
CA ASN A 304 20.00 3.14 4.61
C ASN A 304 19.59 3.75 3.25
N TRP A 305 18.37 4.30 3.14
CA TRP A 305 17.98 4.96 1.91
C TRP A 305 18.70 6.29 1.79
N SER A 306 19.32 6.54 0.65
CA SER A 306 19.90 7.85 0.37
C SER A 306 18.79 8.91 0.40
N THR A 307 19.01 9.95 1.17
CA THR A 307 18.12 11.12 1.29
C THR A 307 18.07 11.90 -0.02
#